data_b3ebae0317674ffbd3ff64f6030f43ef
#
_entry.id   b3ebae0317674ffbd3ff64f6030f43ef
#
_cell.length_a   1.000
_cell.length_b   1.000
_cell.length_c   1.000
_cell.angle_alpha   90.00
_cell.angle_beta   90.00
_cell.angle_gamma   90.00
#
_symmetry.space_group_name_H-M   'P 1'
#
loop_
_entity.id
_entity.type
_entity.pdbx_description
1 polymer ?
#
loop_
_entity_poly.entity_id
_entity_poly.type
_entity_poly.pdbx_seq_one_letter_code
_entity_poly.pdbx_strand_id
1 'polypeptide(L)'
;MLEFNLFLIDHWYYSVPLIASIFLWFFSESRRGGARIEPHNLTTMVNKEDAMIIDLRSKEEFDSGSITGSLSIPYKDFDKRYEELLPYKDKAIIMVCGMGRNAAISGEKLKKFGFANISILKGGISKWQEEGLPLV
;
A
#
# COMPACT_ATOMS: atom_id res chain seq x y z
N MET A 1 9.31 26.22 29.56
CA MET A 1 8.19 25.29 29.32
C MET A 1 6.84 25.98 29.50
N LEU A 2 6.59 26.57 30.68
CA LEU A 2 5.33 27.24 30.95
C LEU A 2 5.08 28.43 30.00
N GLU A 3 6.09 29.24 29.76
CA GLU A 3 6.02 30.39 28.86
C GLU A 3 5.74 30.00 27.40
N PHE A 4 6.30 28.88 26.96
CA PHE A 4 6.06 28.35 25.61
C PHE A 4 4.60 27.86 25.46
N ASN A 5 4.08 27.18 26.48
CA ASN A 5 2.69 26.74 26.49
C ASN A 5 1.70 27.94 26.51
N LEU A 6 2.00 28.97 27.29
CA LEU A 6 1.20 30.19 27.30
C LEU A 6 1.25 30.92 25.98
N PHE A 7 2.41 30.97 25.32
CA PHE A 7 2.57 31.54 23.99
C PHE A 7 1.69 30.82 22.97
N LEU A 8 1.67 29.49 22.99
CA LEU A 8 0.83 28.69 22.08
C LEU A 8 -0.66 28.94 22.31
N ILE A 9 -1.08 29.13 23.54
CA ILE A 9 -2.48 29.39 23.90
C ILE A 9 -2.87 30.81 23.47
N ASP A 10 -2.03 31.81 23.74
CA ASP A 10 -2.29 33.19 23.38
C ASP A 10 -2.32 33.41 21.86
N HIS A 11 -1.58 32.59 21.13
CA HIS A 11 -1.50 32.68 19.66
C HIS A 11 -2.11 31.47 18.95
N TRP A 12 -3.20 30.94 19.52
CA TRP A 12 -3.88 29.73 19.00
C TRP A 12 -4.26 29.83 17.53
N TYR A 13 -4.57 31.01 17.05
CA TYR A 13 -4.92 31.28 15.66
C TYR A 13 -3.78 31.06 14.65
N TYR A 14 -2.53 30.99 15.13
CA TYR A 14 -1.39 30.53 14.32
C TYR A 14 -1.08 29.06 14.56
N SER A 15 -1.23 28.60 15.82
CA SER A 15 -0.89 27.23 16.21
C SER A 15 -1.85 26.20 15.63
N VAL A 16 -3.15 26.51 15.61
CA VAL A 16 -4.19 25.58 15.11
C VAL A 16 -4.01 25.29 13.61
N PRO A 17 -3.85 26.26 12.70
CA PRO A 17 -3.61 25.97 11.29
C PRO A 17 -2.31 25.20 11.05
N LEU A 18 -1.26 25.47 11.82
CA LEU A 18 0.01 24.74 11.70
C LEU A 18 -0.16 23.28 12.09
N ILE A 19 -0.77 23.02 13.24
CA ILE A 19 -1.03 21.65 13.71
C ILE A 19 -1.95 20.91 12.71
N ALA A 20 -2.99 21.58 12.23
CA ALA A 20 -3.89 21.01 11.23
C ALA A 20 -3.15 20.65 9.93
N SER A 21 -2.24 21.51 9.46
CA SER A 21 -1.44 21.29 8.27
C SER A 21 -0.51 20.07 8.43
N ILE A 22 0.15 19.97 9.58
CA ILE A 22 1.04 18.83 9.90
C ILE A 22 0.21 17.53 9.97
N PHE A 23 -0.97 17.59 10.59
CA PHE A 23 -1.85 16.44 10.71
C PHE A 23 -2.36 15.98 9.33
N LEU A 24 -2.79 16.93 8.50
CA LEU A 24 -3.23 16.64 7.12
C LEU A 24 -2.10 16.06 6.27
N TRP A 25 -0.89 16.61 6.40
CA TRP A 25 0.28 16.09 5.71
C TRP A 25 0.59 14.65 6.12
N PHE A 26 0.61 14.40 7.43
CA PHE A 26 0.87 13.06 7.99
C PHE A 26 -0.20 12.06 7.55
N PHE A 27 -1.47 12.49 7.56
CA PHE A 27 -2.58 11.64 7.14
C PHE A 27 -2.53 11.35 5.62
N SER A 28 -2.16 12.34 4.83
CA SER A 28 -1.96 12.16 3.39
C SER A 28 -0.81 11.19 3.10
N GLU A 29 0.30 11.32 3.82
CA GLU A 29 1.46 10.44 3.67
C GLU A 29 1.12 8.98 4.03
N SER A 30 0.31 8.77 5.07
CA SER A 30 -0.06 7.42 5.48
C SER A 30 -0.95 6.68 4.47
N ARG A 31 -1.55 7.39 3.53
CA ARG A 31 -2.39 6.82 2.47
C ARG A 31 -1.69 6.71 1.11
N ARG A 32 -0.40 7.00 1.06
CA ARG A 32 0.37 6.84 -0.18
C ARG A 32 0.29 5.41 -0.70
N GLY A 33 0.10 5.31 -2.00
CA GLY A 33 0.09 4.04 -2.71
C GLY A 33 -1.21 3.26 -2.63
N GLY A 34 -2.16 3.67 -1.80
CA GLY A 34 -3.45 3.00 -1.67
C GLY A 34 -3.80 2.62 -0.23
N ALA A 35 -5.02 2.13 -0.04
CA ALA A 35 -5.49 1.67 1.25
C ALA A 35 -4.72 0.41 1.68
N ARG A 36 -4.33 0.36 2.96
CA ARG A 36 -3.70 -0.83 3.52
C ARG A 36 -4.76 -1.79 4.03
N ILE A 37 -4.68 -3.04 3.62
CA ILE A 37 -5.64 -4.08 3.98
C ILE A 37 -4.98 -5.19 4.80
N GLU A 38 -5.75 -5.78 5.68
CA GLU A 38 -5.31 -6.95 6.45
C GLU A 38 -5.35 -8.21 5.58
N PRO A 39 -4.57 -9.26 5.90
CA PRO A 39 -4.53 -10.50 5.12
C PRO A 39 -5.90 -11.15 4.88
N HIS A 40 -6.78 -11.16 5.88
CA HIS A 40 -8.12 -11.72 5.71
C HIS A 40 -8.98 -10.92 4.73
N ASN A 41 -8.79 -9.62 4.65
CA ASN A 41 -9.49 -8.75 3.69
C ASN A 41 -9.02 -9.03 2.26
N LEU A 42 -7.74 -9.36 2.07
CA LEU A 42 -7.22 -9.76 0.76
C LEU A 42 -7.99 -10.97 0.22
N THR A 43 -8.14 -11.99 1.02
CA THR A 43 -8.89 -13.20 0.63
C THR A 43 -10.33 -12.88 0.25
N THR A 44 -10.98 -12.00 1.01
CA THR A 44 -12.35 -11.55 0.72
C THR A 44 -12.41 -10.80 -0.60
N MET A 45 -11.49 -9.90 -0.85
CA MET A 45 -11.44 -9.12 -2.09
C MET A 45 -11.21 -10.00 -3.32
N VAL A 46 -10.33 -10.98 -3.23
CA VAL A 46 -10.08 -11.92 -4.32
C VAL A 46 -11.33 -12.74 -4.62
N ASN A 47 -12.00 -13.24 -3.60
CA ASN A 47 -13.15 -14.12 -3.78
C ASN A 47 -14.43 -13.39 -4.20
N LYS A 48 -14.66 -12.16 -3.72
CA LYS A 48 -15.89 -11.42 -3.96
C LYS A 48 -15.77 -10.36 -5.07
N GLU A 49 -14.61 -9.73 -5.19
CA GLU A 49 -14.39 -8.61 -6.10
C GLU A 49 -13.49 -8.98 -7.29
N ASP A 50 -13.06 -10.23 -7.37
CA ASP A 50 -12.11 -10.70 -8.39
C ASP A 50 -10.84 -9.84 -8.45
N ALA A 51 -10.31 -9.46 -7.29
CA ALA A 51 -9.13 -8.64 -7.18
C ALA A 51 -7.89 -9.35 -7.72
N MET A 52 -7.03 -8.61 -8.41
CA MET A 52 -5.76 -9.10 -8.92
C MET A 52 -4.65 -8.83 -7.89
N ILE A 53 -3.82 -9.84 -7.63
CA ILE A 53 -2.69 -9.74 -6.71
C ILE A 53 -1.40 -9.59 -7.51
N ILE A 54 -0.63 -8.55 -7.20
CA ILE A 54 0.68 -8.30 -7.82
C ILE A 54 1.76 -8.46 -6.76
N ASP A 55 2.63 -9.44 -6.95
CA ASP A 55 3.77 -9.71 -6.06
C ASP A 55 5.01 -9.00 -6.59
N LEU A 56 5.54 -8.06 -5.81
CA LEU A 56 6.69 -7.22 -6.18
C LEU A 56 8.02 -7.75 -5.68
N ARG A 57 8.02 -8.92 -5.03
CA ARG A 57 9.26 -9.55 -4.56
C ARG A 57 10.09 -10.03 -5.74
N SER A 58 11.34 -10.40 -5.46
CA SER A 58 12.18 -11.03 -6.47
C SER A 58 11.55 -12.32 -6.99
N LYS A 59 11.93 -12.72 -8.19
CA LYS A 59 11.42 -13.96 -8.78
C LYS A 59 11.79 -15.18 -7.94
N GLU A 60 12.98 -15.20 -7.34
CA GLU A 60 13.43 -16.29 -6.47
C GLU A 60 12.53 -16.40 -5.22
N GLU A 61 12.20 -15.30 -4.61
CA GLU A 61 11.27 -15.28 -3.46
C GLU A 61 9.85 -15.71 -3.88
N PHE A 62 9.38 -15.26 -5.02
CA PHE A 62 8.09 -15.66 -5.58
C PHE A 62 8.03 -17.17 -5.83
N ASP A 63 9.06 -17.73 -6.43
CA ASP A 63 9.14 -19.16 -6.73
C ASP A 63 9.26 -20.01 -5.47
N SER A 64 9.84 -19.48 -4.39
CA SER A 64 9.95 -20.18 -3.11
C SER A 64 8.62 -20.25 -2.35
N GLY A 65 7.65 -19.43 -2.70
CA GLY A 65 6.33 -19.42 -2.10
C GLY A 65 5.64 -18.08 -2.29
N SER A 66 4.41 -18.11 -2.78
CA SER A 66 3.60 -16.91 -3.06
C SER A 66 2.13 -17.15 -2.73
N ILE A 67 1.36 -16.06 -2.68
CA ILE A 67 -0.09 -16.13 -2.52
C ILE A 67 -0.70 -16.72 -3.79
N THR A 68 -1.62 -17.65 -3.66
CA THR A 68 -2.30 -18.31 -4.79
C THR A 68 -2.90 -17.27 -5.75
N GLY A 69 -2.61 -17.42 -7.04
CA GLY A 69 -3.16 -16.55 -8.08
C GLY A 69 -2.46 -15.21 -8.24
N SER A 70 -1.36 -14.96 -7.51
CA SER A 70 -0.59 -13.73 -7.66
C SER A 70 0.24 -13.71 -8.95
N LEU A 71 0.36 -12.53 -9.54
CA LEU A 71 1.23 -12.27 -10.69
C LEU A 71 2.55 -11.69 -10.22
N SER A 72 3.66 -12.27 -10.66
CA SER A 72 5.01 -11.80 -10.30
C SER A 72 5.44 -10.67 -11.22
N ILE A 73 5.61 -9.48 -10.66
CA ILE A 73 6.26 -8.35 -11.32
C ILE A 73 7.28 -7.80 -10.32
N PRO A 74 8.55 -8.24 -10.38
CA PRO A 74 9.57 -7.75 -9.45
C PRO A 74 9.65 -6.22 -9.43
N TYR A 75 9.84 -5.64 -8.25
CA TYR A 75 9.88 -4.18 -8.08
C TYR A 75 10.88 -3.48 -9.02
N LYS A 76 12.06 -4.09 -9.23
CA LYS A 76 13.09 -3.56 -10.14
C LYS A 76 12.63 -3.49 -11.59
N ASP A 77 11.69 -4.34 -12.01
CA ASP A 77 11.18 -4.41 -13.37
C ASP A 77 9.82 -3.70 -13.52
N PHE A 78 9.28 -3.17 -12.44
CA PHE A 78 7.93 -2.59 -12.40
C PHE A 78 7.76 -1.45 -13.41
N ASP A 79 8.73 -0.56 -13.50
CA ASP A 79 8.67 0.57 -14.43
C ASP A 79 8.64 0.14 -15.90
N LYS A 80 9.14 -1.05 -16.22
CA LYS A 80 9.12 -1.62 -17.57
C LYS A 80 7.88 -2.47 -17.84
N ARG A 81 7.29 -3.04 -16.79
CA ARG A 81 6.24 -4.07 -16.91
C ARG A 81 4.85 -3.61 -16.46
N TYR A 82 4.70 -2.40 -15.90
CA TYR A 82 3.39 -1.93 -15.45
C TYR A 82 2.34 -1.89 -16.57
N GLU A 83 2.77 -1.77 -17.82
CA GLU A 83 1.89 -1.77 -19.00
C GLU A 83 1.08 -3.07 -19.13
N GLU A 84 1.59 -4.18 -18.61
CA GLU A 84 0.87 -5.46 -18.56
C GLU A 84 -0.42 -5.35 -17.72
N LEU A 85 -0.49 -4.37 -16.82
CA LEU A 85 -1.63 -4.13 -15.96
C LEU A 85 -2.66 -3.16 -16.55
N LEU A 86 -2.33 -2.44 -17.62
CA LEU A 86 -3.23 -1.45 -18.22
C LEU A 86 -4.61 -2.00 -18.58
N PRO A 87 -4.76 -3.23 -19.12
CA PRO A 87 -6.08 -3.82 -19.38
C PRO A 87 -6.95 -4.01 -18.13
N TYR A 88 -6.34 -3.96 -16.95
CA TYR A 88 -6.99 -4.23 -15.66
C TYR A 88 -7.19 -2.98 -14.81
N LYS A 89 -7.17 -1.78 -15.39
CA LYS A 89 -7.33 -0.50 -14.69
C LYS A 89 -8.57 -0.42 -13.82
N ASP A 90 -9.65 -1.06 -14.26
CA ASP A 90 -10.94 -1.03 -13.56
C ASP A 90 -11.06 -2.12 -12.49
N LYS A 91 -10.12 -3.05 -12.44
CA LYS A 91 -10.10 -4.09 -11.41
C LYS A 91 -9.50 -3.59 -10.10
N ALA A 92 -9.91 -4.19 -9.00
CA ALA A 92 -9.23 -4.04 -7.73
C ALA A 92 -7.85 -4.72 -7.82
N ILE A 93 -6.80 -3.99 -7.52
CA ILE A 93 -5.42 -4.49 -7.55
C ILE A 93 -4.84 -4.43 -6.15
N ILE A 94 -4.28 -5.54 -5.70
CA ILE A 94 -3.64 -5.65 -4.39
C ILE A 94 -2.13 -5.80 -4.61
N MET A 95 -1.37 -4.83 -4.12
CA MET A 95 0.08 -4.85 -4.22
C MET A 95 0.68 -5.56 -3.01
N VAL A 96 1.58 -6.50 -3.27
CA VAL A 96 2.22 -7.32 -2.23
C VAL A 96 3.74 -7.24 -2.39
N CYS A 97 4.44 -7.03 -1.29
CA CYS A 97 5.90 -7.15 -1.24
C CYS A 97 6.32 -7.82 0.07
N GLY A 98 7.62 -7.89 0.37
CA GLY A 98 8.09 -8.52 1.59
C GLY A 98 7.51 -7.88 2.85
N MET A 99 7.55 -6.56 2.97
CA MET A 99 7.12 -5.80 4.15
C MET A 99 6.15 -4.64 3.87
N GLY A 100 5.71 -4.44 2.64
CA GLY A 100 4.73 -3.41 2.26
C GLY A 100 5.31 -2.08 1.75
N ARG A 101 6.62 -1.86 1.84
CA ARG A 101 7.25 -0.60 1.45
C ARG A 101 7.27 -0.38 -0.08
N ASN A 102 7.75 -1.35 -0.83
CA ASN A 102 7.80 -1.28 -2.29
C ASN A 102 6.40 -1.28 -2.89
N ALA A 103 5.45 -1.96 -2.25
CA ALA A 103 4.06 -1.95 -2.63
C ALA A 103 3.45 -0.53 -2.59
N ALA A 104 3.76 0.25 -1.56
CA ALA A 104 3.29 1.62 -1.45
C ALA A 104 3.81 2.50 -2.58
N ILE A 105 5.09 2.40 -2.90
CA ILE A 105 5.72 3.17 -3.99
C ILE A 105 5.12 2.80 -5.35
N SER A 106 5.00 1.50 -5.62
CA SER A 106 4.43 1.01 -6.87
C SER A 106 2.95 1.33 -7.02
N GLY A 107 2.19 1.24 -5.93
CA GLY A 107 0.78 1.61 -5.89
C GLY A 107 0.57 3.10 -6.21
N GLU A 108 1.43 3.98 -5.70
CA GLU A 108 1.40 5.41 -6.02
C GLU A 108 1.65 5.65 -7.51
N LYS A 109 2.60 4.94 -8.11
CA LYS A 109 2.86 5.00 -9.55
C LYS A 109 1.64 4.58 -10.37
N LEU A 110 0.98 3.48 -10.00
CA LEU A 110 -0.22 3.02 -10.69
C LEU A 110 -1.37 4.04 -10.59
N LYS A 111 -1.54 4.68 -9.46
CA LYS A 111 -2.55 5.74 -9.31
C LYS A 111 -2.32 6.89 -10.27
N LYS A 112 -1.08 7.28 -10.50
CA LYS A 112 -0.72 8.31 -11.48
C LYS A 112 -1.06 7.91 -12.92
N PHE A 113 -1.09 6.62 -13.21
CA PHE A 113 -1.47 6.08 -14.52
C PHE A 113 -2.97 5.81 -14.68
N GLY A 114 -3.78 6.22 -13.70
CA GLY A 114 -5.24 6.12 -13.79
C GLY A 114 -5.86 4.89 -13.14
N PHE A 115 -5.10 4.11 -12.38
CA PHE A 115 -5.63 2.98 -11.61
C PHE A 115 -6.37 3.51 -10.38
N ALA A 116 -7.66 3.28 -10.31
CA ALA A 116 -8.53 3.86 -9.28
C ALA A 116 -8.58 3.04 -7.99
N ASN A 117 -8.48 1.71 -8.08
CA ASN A 117 -8.72 0.80 -6.95
C ASN A 117 -7.45 0.00 -6.61
N ILE A 118 -6.53 0.65 -5.92
CA ILE A 118 -5.26 0.07 -5.47
C ILE A 118 -5.31 -0.15 -3.96
N SER A 119 -4.96 -1.35 -3.53
CA SER A 119 -4.78 -1.71 -2.13
C SER A 119 -3.40 -2.29 -1.90
N ILE A 120 -2.91 -2.23 -0.66
CA ILE A 120 -1.61 -2.74 -0.26
C ILE A 120 -1.81 -3.73 0.86
N LEU A 121 -1.21 -4.91 0.75
CA LEU A 121 -1.22 -5.89 1.85
C LEU A 121 -0.36 -5.37 3.00
N LYS A 122 -1.00 -5.08 4.12
CA LYS A 122 -0.35 -4.56 5.32
C LYS A 122 0.66 -5.57 5.87
N GLY A 123 1.89 -5.10 6.08
CA GLY A 123 2.98 -5.98 6.52
C GLY A 123 3.52 -6.95 5.47
N GLY A 124 2.94 -6.97 4.26
CA GLY A 124 3.39 -7.81 3.15
C GLY A 124 3.33 -9.30 3.44
N ILE A 125 4.18 -10.06 2.76
CA ILE A 125 4.27 -11.51 2.93
C ILE A 125 4.70 -11.89 4.35
N SER A 126 5.51 -11.10 5.02
CA SER A 126 5.93 -11.37 6.40
C SER A 126 4.72 -11.52 7.33
N LYS A 127 3.78 -10.59 7.27
CA LYS A 127 2.56 -10.66 8.09
C LYS A 127 1.64 -11.79 7.66
N TRP A 128 1.55 -12.06 6.37
CA TRP A 128 0.79 -13.19 5.82
C TRP A 128 1.25 -14.50 6.44
N GLN A 129 2.57 -14.71 6.50
CA GLN A 129 3.16 -15.91 7.10
C GLN A 129 2.99 -15.96 8.62
N GLU A 130 3.14 -14.81 9.31
CA GLU A 130 2.94 -14.71 10.77
C GLU A 130 1.53 -15.14 11.19
N GLU A 131 0.54 -14.85 10.38
CA GLU A 131 -0.85 -15.25 10.61
C GLU A 131 -1.14 -16.70 10.20
N GLY A 132 -0.14 -17.45 9.77
CA GLY A 132 -0.27 -18.85 9.42
C GLY A 132 -0.98 -19.12 8.10
N LEU A 133 -1.09 -18.11 7.24
CA LEU A 133 -1.74 -18.25 5.93
C LEU A 133 -0.83 -18.95 4.93
N PRO A 134 -1.37 -19.83 4.05
CA PRO A 134 -0.54 -20.65 3.18
C PRO A 134 0.06 -19.88 2.01
N LEU A 135 1.27 -20.30 1.62
CA LEU A 135 1.90 -19.94 0.35
C LEU A 135 1.99 -21.18 -0.54
N VAL A 136 1.93 -20.97 -1.83
CA VAL A 136 2.05 -22.06 -2.83
C VAL A 136 3.31 -21.97 -3.65
#